data_6e0fc07389d63cd2b81ce24b01a15530
#
_entry.id   6e0fc07389d63cd2b81ce24b01a15530
#
_cell.length_a   1.000
_cell.length_b   1.000
_cell.length_c   1.000
_cell.angle_alpha   90.00
_cell.angle_beta   90.00
_cell.angle_gamma   90.00
#
_symmetry.space_group_name_H-M   'P 1'
#
loop_
_entity.id
_entity.type
_entity.pdbx_description
1 polymer ?
#
loop_
_entity_poly.entity_id
_entity_poly.type
_entity_poly.pdbx_seq_one_letter_code
_entity_poly.pdbx_strand_id
1 'polypeptide(L)'
;MPKILPLAFPDIYLSSGKSVSNIQDTINKIAVANSWDQRIAQIRLIPQNHGTIEHPRIYAEVARLLYVPHLAADFAYIHEDNFYGREYFEQVYAAADEATAGFTQVTEAELTAVLVSNPRTLLVFRTIMGLTKGEFAHATVVAGKPIGLSPLSASKVDAMERNGTATAVEQATVAAKTLSLIIDGSLFGVPPGGFVSKQAKPDTENGWQSVRSFASGGVPFSLFLHQRHYGGAFRQVLDATSTKRGDLIEDAVEALFRKNGVPYIRTGSQNQGEIAARFEVRVAPAPDFVVFDTSGTLRAILECKGTNDGGTARDKALRFARLRGESNRLGGIPLIAVLGGIGWARVNDTLGPVVRDTDGRVFTLSTLAAMLEVAPFPSLTGLEPTS
;
A
#
# COMPACT_ATOMS: atom_id res chain seq x y z
N MET A 1 22.92 21.87 15.63
CA MET A 1 22.82 21.57 14.20
C MET A 1 24.09 20.89 13.76
N PRO A 2 24.14 19.60 13.41
CA PRO A 2 25.32 18.96 12.91
C PRO A 2 25.53 19.33 11.44
N LYS A 3 26.75 19.77 11.12
CA LYS A 3 27.21 20.04 9.75
C LYS A 3 27.30 18.71 8.99
N ILE A 4 26.56 18.59 7.90
CA ILE A 4 26.67 17.50 6.94
C ILE A 4 27.90 17.78 6.07
N LEU A 5 28.91 16.92 6.16
CA LEU A 5 30.07 16.90 5.27
C LEU A 5 29.65 16.41 3.88
N PRO A 6 30.14 17.02 2.78
CA PRO A 6 29.86 16.54 1.44
C PRO A 6 30.61 15.23 1.17
N LEU A 7 29.86 14.19 0.77
CA LEU A 7 30.43 12.95 0.24
C LEU A 7 31.05 13.22 -1.14
N ALA A 8 32.35 13.02 -1.26
CA ALA A 8 33.07 13.01 -2.54
C ALA A 8 32.71 11.72 -3.31
N PHE A 9 32.23 11.86 -4.54
CA PHE A 9 31.98 10.74 -5.45
C PHE A 9 33.17 10.57 -6.43
N PRO A 10 33.47 9.33 -6.84
CA PRO A 10 34.53 9.10 -7.83
C PRO A 10 34.13 9.59 -9.23
N ASP A 11 35.03 10.22 -9.92
CA ASP A 11 34.91 10.70 -11.30
C ASP A 11 34.63 9.54 -12.26
N ILE A 12 33.43 9.51 -12.83
CA ILE A 12 33.05 8.61 -13.94
C ILE A 12 33.13 9.43 -15.24
N TYR A 13 34.03 9.05 -16.12
CA TYR A 13 34.19 9.61 -17.46
C TYR A 13 32.90 9.50 -18.28
N LEU A 14 32.36 10.63 -18.68
CA LEU A 14 31.20 10.73 -19.58
C LEU A 14 31.65 11.23 -20.95
N SER A 15 31.43 10.42 -21.97
CA SER A 15 31.63 10.77 -23.38
C SER A 15 30.35 11.43 -23.92
N SER A 16 30.23 12.72 -23.77
CA SER A 16 29.48 13.65 -24.65
C SER A 16 29.63 15.08 -24.13
N GLY A 17 29.93 16.01 -24.98
CA GLY A 17 30.49 17.34 -24.68
C GLY A 17 29.56 18.38 -23.96
N LYS A 18 28.73 17.94 -23.03
CA LYS A 18 28.06 18.80 -22.05
C LYS A 18 28.65 18.51 -20.68
N SER A 19 29.26 19.51 -20.06
CA SER A 19 29.99 19.34 -18.80
C SER A 19 29.08 18.88 -17.65
N VAL A 20 29.60 18.02 -16.76
CA VAL A 20 28.96 17.60 -15.50
C VAL A 20 28.52 18.82 -14.66
N SER A 21 29.23 19.94 -14.76
CA SER A 21 28.86 21.22 -14.14
C SER A 21 27.47 21.70 -14.56
N ASN A 22 27.07 21.53 -15.81
CA ASN A 22 25.77 22.01 -16.31
C ASN A 22 24.56 21.25 -15.71
N ILE A 23 24.71 19.95 -15.42
CA ILE A 23 23.67 19.13 -14.75
C ILE A 23 23.51 19.59 -13.30
N GLN A 24 24.61 19.70 -12.56
CA GLN A 24 24.58 20.13 -11.16
C GLN A 24 24.04 21.55 -11.01
N ASP A 25 24.40 22.46 -11.92
CA ASP A 25 23.89 23.82 -11.93
C ASP A 25 22.36 23.86 -12.13
N THR A 26 21.84 23.00 -13.01
CA THR A 26 20.38 22.87 -13.21
C THR A 26 19.69 22.37 -11.95
N ILE A 27 20.23 21.31 -11.31
CA ILE A 27 19.68 20.78 -10.08
C ILE A 27 19.69 21.84 -8.97
N ASN A 28 20.82 22.56 -8.82
CA ASN A 28 20.97 23.63 -7.83
C ASN A 28 19.97 24.76 -8.06
N LYS A 29 19.79 25.22 -9.31
CA LYS A 29 18.81 26.26 -9.66
C LYS A 29 17.37 25.84 -9.30
N ILE A 30 17.01 24.59 -9.55
CA ILE A 30 15.70 24.04 -9.16
C ILE A 30 15.57 23.98 -7.65
N ALA A 31 16.61 23.55 -6.94
CA ALA A 31 16.60 23.39 -5.49
C ALA A 31 16.48 24.72 -4.74
N VAL A 32 17.12 25.79 -5.24
CA VAL A 32 17.11 27.12 -4.61
C VAL A 32 15.99 28.04 -5.12
N ALA A 33 15.11 27.56 -5.98
CA ALA A 33 14.00 28.36 -6.50
C ALA A 33 13.12 28.90 -5.35
N ASN A 34 12.88 30.21 -5.38
CA ASN A 34 12.18 30.92 -4.30
C ASN A 34 10.67 30.70 -4.29
N SER A 35 10.09 30.16 -5.36
CA SER A 35 8.67 29.83 -5.45
C SER A 35 8.44 28.53 -6.20
N TRP A 36 7.27 27.94 -6.00
CA TRP A 36 6.86 26.76 -6.74
C TRP A 36 6.76 27.01 -8.25
N ASP A 37 6.26 28.18 -8.69
CA ASP A 37 6.16 28.50 -10.10
C ASP A 37 7.53 28.62 -10.76
N GLN A 38 8.51 29.21 -10.07
CA GLN A 38 9.91 29.24 -10.56
C GLN A 38 10.49 27.82 -10.65
N ARG A 39 10.25 26.97 -9.67
CA ARG A 39 10.69 25.57 -9.65
C ARG A 39 10.09 24.81 -10.84
N ILE A 40 8.79 24.91 -11.04
CA ILE A 40 8.08 24.27 -12.15
C ILE A 40 8.62 24.75 -13.50
N ALA A 41 8.85 26.07 -13.65
CA ALA A 41 9.42 26.64 -14.87
C ALA A 41 10.80 26.06 -15.18
N GLN A 42 11.68 25.93 -14.17
CA GLN A 42 13.01 25.31 -14.34
C GLN A 42 12.92 23.82 -14.68
N ILE A 43 12.02 23.08 -14.04
CA ILE A 43 11.82 21.64 -14.31
C ILE A 43 11.35 21.43 -15.77
N ARG A 44 10.48 22.27 -16.29
CA ARG A 44 10.01 22.22 -17.68
C ARG A 44 11.12 22.44 -18.72
N LEU A 45 12.18 23.15 -18.35
CA LEU A 45 13.32 23.42 -19.24
C LEU A 45 14.30 22.23 -19.31
N ILE A 46 14.22 21.24 -18.42
CA ILE A 46 15.15 20.10 -18.37
C ILE A 46 15.27 19.38 -19.73
N PRO A 47 14.19 18.99 -20.43
CA PRO A 47 14.32 18.32 -21.72
C PRO A 47 14.98 19.16 -22.79
N GLN A 48 14.75 20.47 -22.79
CA GLN A 48 15.33 21.40 -23.75
C GLN A 48 16.84 21.60 -23.51
N ASN A 49 17.24 21.67 -22.24
CA ASN A 49 18.62 21.97 -21.86
C ASN A 49 19.53 20.72 -21.91
N HIS A 50 19.00 19.52 -21.63
CA HIS A 50 19.82 18.32 -21.40
C HIS A 50 19.52 17.16 -22.35
N GLY A 51 18.44 17.23 -23.14
CA GLY A 51 18.07 16.14 -24.07
C GLY A 51 17.59 14.87 -23.36
N THR A 52 17.37 13.82 -24.15
CA THR A 52 16.68 12.60 -23.70
C THR A 52 17.55 11.63 -22.87
N ILE A 53 18.87 11.72 -22.95
CA ILE A 53 19.79 10.80 -22.25
C ILE A 53 19.99 11.22 -20.80
N GLU A 54 20.22 12.52 -20.56
CA GLU A 54 20.60 13.05 -19.25
C GLU A 54 19.39 13.41 -18.37
N HIS A 55 18.25 13.75 -18.99
CA HIS A 55 17.11 14.24 -18.23
C HIS A 55 16.55 13.24 -17.18
N PRO A 56 16.51 11.91 -17.39
CA PRO A 56 16.02 10.99 -16.35
C PRO A 56 16.82 11.09 -15.05
N ARG A 57 18.16 11.24 -15.17
CA ARG A 57 19.04 11.40 -14.02
C ARG A 57 18.76 12.71 -13.28
N ILE A 58 18.53 13.80 -14.01
CA ILE A 58 18.23 15.11 -13.42
C ILE A 58 16.90 15.04 -12.65
N TYR A 59 15.86 14.46 -13.21
CA TYR A 59 14.59 14.26 -12.51
C TYR A 59 14.73 13.41 -11.25
N ALA A 60 15.54 12.35 -11.29
CA ALA A 60 15.80 11.51 -10.12
C ALA A 60 16.52 12.27 -9.01
N GLU A 61 17.52 13.09 -9.35
CA GLU A 61 18.24 13.90 -8.35
C GLU A 61 17.37 15.03 -7.79
N VAL A 62 16.58 15.70 -8.62
CA VAL A 62 15.59 16.67 -8.16
C VAL A 62 14.58 16.01 -7.23
N ALA A 63 14.12 14.81 -7.56
CA ALA A 63 13.21 14.03 -6.72
C ALA A 63 13.85 13.71 -5.36
N ARG A 64 15.10 13.27 -5.35
CA ARG A 64 15.85 12.95 -4.14
C ARG A 64 16.01 14.14 -3.20
N LEU A 65 16.34 15.30 -3.76
CA LEU A 65 16.62 16.51 -2.96
C LEU A 65 15.35 17.19 -2.44
N LEU A 66 14.30 17.27 -3.25
CA LEU A 66 13.17 18.13 -2.96
C LEU A 66 11.93 17.42 -2.42
N TYR A 67 11.76 16.12 -2.71
CA TYR A 67 10.53 15.41 -2.37
C TYR A 67 10.74 14.25 -1.41
N VAL A 68 11.82 13.48 -1.54
CA VAL A 68 12.12 12.36 -0.64
C VAL A 68 12.17 12.78 0.84
N PRO A 69 12.76 13.94 1.23
CA PRO A 69 12.79 14.36 2.63
C PRO A 69 11.42 14.61 3.25
N HIS A 70 10.40 14.79 2.42
CA HIS A 70 9.02 15.07 2.84
C HIS A 70 8.10 13.85 2.78
N LEU A 71 8.60 12.70 2.34
CA LEU A 71 7.83 11.46 2.38
C LEU A 71 7.53 11.08 3.82
N ALA A 72 6.27 10.80 4.11
CA ALA A 72 5.87 10.41 5.45
C ALA A 72 6.54 9.10 5.88
N ALA A 73 6.94 9.02 7.13
CA ALA A 73 7.46 7.80 7.76
C ALA A 73 6.32 6.82 8.11
N ASP A 74 5.35 6.67 7.23
CA ASP A 74 4.13 5.87 7.42
C ASP A 74 4.42 4.36 7.55
N PHE A 75 5.63 3.91 7.18
CA PHE A 75 6.11 2.56 7.50
C PHE A 75 6.26 2.30 9.01
N ALA A 76 6.34 3.35 9.82
CA ALA A 76 6.42 3.27 11.28
C ALA A 76 5.04 3.12 11.96
N TYR A 77 3.96 3.29 11.21
CA TYR A 77 2.61 3.32 11.74
C TYR A 77 1.74 2.24 11.08
N ILE A 78 0.82 1.68 11.87
CA ILE A 78 -0.18 0.71 11.43
C ILE A 78 -1.54 1.34 11.69
N HIS A 79 -2.48 1.18 10.75
CA HIS A 79 -3.85 1.64 10.97
C HIS A 79 -4.46 0.91 12.15
N GLU A 80 -5.05 1.66 13.08
CA GLU A 80 -5.77 1.09 14.21
C GLU A 80 -6.99 0.31 13.73
N ASP A 81 -7.10 -0.95 14.17
CA ASP A 81 -8.22 -1.82 13.90
C ASP A 81 -8.33 -2.83 15.04
N ASN A 82 -9.45 -2.83 15.74
CA ASN A 82 -9.70 -3.70 16.90
C ASN A 82 -9.47 -5.19 16.59
N PHE A 83 -9.69 -5.60 15.35
CA PHE A 83 -9.45 -6.97 14.90
C PHE A 83 -7.97 -7.40 15.05
N TYR A 84 -7.02 -6.47 14.90
CA TYR A 84 -5.60 -6.71 15.10
C TYR A 84 -5.13 -6.33 16.52
N GLY A 85 -6.05 -5.87 17.35
CA GLY A 85 -5.80 -5.53 18.74
C GLY A 85 -5.52 -6.75 19.61
N ARG A 86 -4.68 -6.57 20.63
CA ARG A 86 -4.30 -7.63 21.56
C ARG A 86 -5.51 -8.23 22.28
N GLU A 87 -6.41 -7.38 22.77
CA GLU A 87 -7.58 -7.80 23.56
C GLU A 87 -8.50 -8.73 22.75
N TYR A 88 -8.77 -8.37 21.49
CA TYR A 88 -9.58 -9.22 20.60
C TYR A 88 -8.92 -10.59 20.38
N PHE A 89 -7.61 -10.58 20.07
CA PHE A 89 -6.90 -11.84 19.83
C PHE A 89 -6.86 -12.73 21.06
N GLU A 90 -6.59 -12.17 22.26
CA GLU A 90 -6.55 -12.91 23.53
C GLU A 90 -7.93 -13.53 23.87
N GLN A 91 -9.04 -12.82 23.63
CA GLN A 91 -10.38 -13.37 23.82
C GLN A 91 -10.64 -14.56 22.89
N VAL A 92 -10.30 -14.45 21.62
CA VAL A 92 -10.49 -15.53 20.64
C VAL A 92 -9.55 -16.70 20.92
N TYR A 93 -8.31 -16.42 21.38
CA TYR A 93 -7.37 -17.45 21.79
C TYR A 93 -7.88 -18.24 22.99
N ALA A 94 -8.34 -17.58 24.04
CA ALA A 94 -8.90 -18.24 25.21
C ALA A 94 -10.09 -19.15 24.85
N ALA A 95 -10.96 -18.69 23.94
CA ALA A 95 -12.08 -19.49 23.45
C ALA A 95 -11.61 -20.73 22.64
N ALA A 96 -10.56 -20.61 21.83
CA ALA A 96 -10.00 -21.73 21.08
C ALA A 96 -9.30 -22.73 22.00
N ASP A 97 -8.52 -22.23 22.96
CA ASP A 97 -7.82 -23.05 23.97
C ASP A 97 -8.81 -23.88 24.83
N GLU A 98 -9.86 -23.21 25.34
CA GLU A 98 -10.94 -23.86 26.10
C GLU A 98 -11.67 -24.93 25.28
N ALA A 99 -12.11 -24.54 24.07
CA ALA A 99 -12.90 -25.42 23.20
C ALA A 99 -12.11 -26.64 22.69
N THR A 100 -10.78 -26.58 22.71
CA THR A 100 -9.90 -27.70 22.32
C THR A 100 -9.18 -28.35 23.49
N ALA A 101 -9.53 -28.02 24.72
CA ALA A 101 -8.86 -28.46 25.92
C ALA A 101 -7.33 -28.33 25.83
N GLY A 102 -6.84 -27.08 25.60
CA GLY A 102 -5.42 -26.80 25.46
C GLY A 102 -4.81 -27.40 24.19
N PHE A 103 -5.52 -27.35 23.08
CA PHE A 103 -5.13 -27.96 21.79
C PHE A 103 -4.89 -29.45 21.82
N THR A 104 -5.59 -30.17 22.72
CA THR A 104 -5.55 -31.66 22.79
C THR A 104 -6.68 -32.28 21.96
N GLN A 105 -7.85 -31.66 21.92
CA GLN A 105 -9.03 -32.09 21.16
C GLN A 105 -9.06 -31.36 19.80
N VAL A 106 -8.27 -31.85 18.86
CA VAL A 106 -7.99 -31.19 17.57
C VAL A 106 -8.12 -32.13 16.37
N THR A 107 -8.91 -33.21 16.53
CA THR A 107 -9.31 -34.04 15.39
C THR A 107 -10.19 -33.23 14.43
N GLU A 108 -10.33 -33.66 13.19
CA GLU A 108 -11.16 -33.01 12.19
C GLU A 108 -12.61 -32.80 12.66
N ALA A 109 -13.18 -33.80 13.36
CA ALA A 109 -14.52 -33.70 13.90
C ALA A 109 -14.63 -32.67 15.05
N GLU A 110 -13.66 -32.66 15.97
CA GLU A 110 -13.61 -31.70 17.08
C GLU A 110 -13.42 -30.27 16.56
N LEU A 111 -12.48 -30.03 15.64
CA LEU A 111 -12.29 -28.74 15.01
C LEU A 111 -13.54 -28.29 14.24
N THR A 112 -14.25 -29.20 13.57
CA THR A 112 -15.52 -28.90 12.92
C THR A 112 -16.54 -28.40 13.95
N ALA A 113 -16.68 -29.08 15.06
CA ALA A 113 -17.60 -28.70 16.13
C ALA A 113 -17.25 -27.31 16.73
N VAL A 114 -15.96 -27.07 16.97
CA VAL A 114 -15.48 -25.77 17.46
C VAL A 114 -15.79 -24.64 16.47
N LEU A 115 -15.53 -24.83 15.17
CA LEU A 115 -15.78 -23.83 14.15
C LEU A 115 -17.26 -23.57 13.89
N VAL A 116 -18.14 -24.56 14.10
CA VAL A 116 -19.60 -24.38 14.05
C VAL A 116 -20.06 -23.57 15.26
N SER A 117 -19.56 -23.91 16.46
CA SER A 117 -19.92 -23.24 17.72
C SER A 117 -19.40 -21.79 17.79
N ASN A 118 -18.13 -21.60 17.43
CA ASN A 118 -17.49 -20.29 17.45
C ASN A 118 -16.58 -20.09 16.23
N PRO A 119 -17.11 -19.56 15.12
CA PRO A 119 -16.33 -19.35 13.90
C PRO A 119 -15.12 -18.42 14.06
N ARG A 120 -15.10 -17.52 15.08
CA ARG A 120 -13.95 -16.63 15.34
C ARG A 120 -12.67 -17.40 15.66
N THR A 121 -12.77 -18.59 16.23
CA THR A 121 -11.60 -19.43 16.56
C THR A 121 -10.75 -19.80 15.33
N LEU A 122 -11.30 -19.72 14.13
CA LEU A 122 -10.54 -19.89 12.89
C LEU A 122 -9.34 -18.93 12.81
N LEU A 123 -9.46 -17.72 13.37
CA LEU A 123 -8.35 -16.76 13.48
C LEU A 123 -7.12 -17.38 14.15
N VAL A 124 -7.32 -18.07 15.27
CA VAL A 124 -6.22 -18.70 16.04
C VAL A 124 -5.61 -19.86 15.24
N PHE A 125 -6.43 -20.77 14.76
CA PHE A 125 -5.96 -21.94 14.00
C PHE A 125 -5.22 -21.54 12.73
N ARG A 126 -5.78 -20.59 11.96
CA ARG A 126 -5.11 -20.08 10.76
C ARG A 126 -3.78 -19.36 11.09
N THR A 127 -3.74 -18.63 12.21
CA THR A 127 -2.51 -17.97 12.68
C THR A 127 -1.44 -19.01 13.07
N ILE A 128 -1.82 -20.08 13.73
CA ILE A 128 -0.93 -21.23 14.01
C ILE A 128 -0.37 -21.81 12.71
N MET A 129 -1.19 -21.93 11.65
CA MET A 129 -0.72 -22.41 10.34
C MET A 129 0.17 -21.39 9.60
N GLY A 130 0.22 -20.13 10.01
CA GLY A 130 1.04 -19.09 9.39
C GLY A 130 0.53 -18.68 7.99
N LEU A 131 -0.77 -18.80 7.74
CA LEU A 131 -1.38 -18.48 6.45
C LEU A 131 -2.14 -17.14 6.50
N THR A 132 -2.12 -16.42 5.40
CA THR A 132 -3.04 -15.31 5.18
C THR A 132 -4.47 -15.84 4.90
N LYS A 133 -5.48 -14.97 5.00
CA LYS A 133 -6.88 -15.33 4.67
C LYS A 133 -7.02 -15.86 3.24
N GLY A 134 -6.31 -15.23 2.28
CA GLY A 134 -6.31 -15.65 0.87
C GLY A 134 -5.62 -17.01 0.67
N GLU A 135 -4.48 -17.24 1.33
CA GLU A 135 -3.78 -18.54 1.29
C GLU A 135 -4.62 -19.65 1.91
N PHE A 136 -5.27 -19.37 3.04
CA PHE A 136 -6.17 -20.35 3.68
C PHE A 136 -7.38 -20.65 2.79
N ALA A 137 -8.01 -19.65 2.21
CA ALA A 137 -9.10 -19.84 1.27
C ALA A 137 -8.67 -20.73 0.09
N HIS A 138 -7.48 -20.47 -0.49
CA HIS A 138 -6.93 -21.31 -1.56
C HIS A 138 -6.65 -22.74 -1.07
N ALA A 139 -6.12 -22.90 0.14
CA ALA A 139 -5.89 -24.23 0.74
C ALA A 139 -7.22 -25.03 0.86
N THR A 140 -8.35 -24.37 1.17
CA THR A 140 -9.66 -25.04 1.21
C THR A 140 -10.12 -25.54 -0.16
N VAL A 141 -9.67 -24.95 -1.27
CA VAL A 141 -9.93 -25.48 -2.63
C VAL A 141 -9.27 -26.83 -2.80
N VAL A 142 -7.99 -26.93 -2.36
CA VAL A 142 -7.20 -28.16 -2.47
C VAL A 142 -7.77 -29.25 -1.57
N ALA A 143 -8.08 -28.91 -0.32
CA ALA A 143 -8.58 -29.86 0.68
C ALA A 143 -10.04 -30.32 0.41
N GLY A 144 -10.90 -29.42 -0.08
CA GLY A 144 -12.32 -29.70 -0.32
C GLY A 144 -12.60 -30.52 -1.56
N LYS A 145 -11.76 -30.37 -2.61
CA LYS A 145 -11.97 -31.04 -3.90
C LYS A 145 -12.09 -32.57 -3.79
N PRO A 146 -11.22 -33.30 -3.06
CA PRO A 146 -11.31 -34.76 -2.96
C PRO A 146 -12.56 -35.26 -2.23
N ILE A 147 -13.15 -34.44 -1.38
CA ILE A 147 -14.33 -34.80 -0.55
C ILE A 147 -15.63 -34.14 -1.05
N GLY A 148 -15.57 -33.47 -2.21
CA GLY A 148 -16.74 -32.86 -2.83
C GLY A 148 -17.34 -31.66 -2.10
N LEU A 149 -16.59 -31.02 -1.18
CA LEU A 149 -17.04 -29.84 -0.45
C LEU A 149 -16.63 -28.53 -1.12
N SER A 150 -17.53 -27.55 -1.06
CA SER A 150 -17.26 -26.20 -1.58
C SER A 150 -16.19 -25.49 -0.76
N PRO A 151 -15.21 -24.82 -1.40
CA PRO A 151 -14.17 -24.07 -0.71
C PRO A 151 -14.72 -22.80 -0.05
N LEU A 152 -13.95 -22.27 0.91
CA LEU A 152 -14.19 -20.94 1.49
C LEU A 152 -13.59 -19.85 0.60
N SER A 153 -14.29 -18.72 0.46
CA SER A 153 -13.69 -17.50 -0.07
C SER A 153 -12.91 -16.75 1.02
N ALA A 154 -11.94 -15.91 0.62
CA ALA A 154 -11.23 -15.05 1.56
C ALA A 154 -12.18 -14.12 2.35
N SER A 155 -13.25 -13.63 1.72
CA SER A 155 -14.29 -12.83 2.38
C SER A 155 -15.08 -13.65 3.41
N LYS A 156 -15.33 -14.94 3.15
CA LYS A 156 -16.00 -15.81 4.14
C LYS A 156 -15.10 -16.09 5.33
N VAL A 157 -13.81 -16.34 5.10
CA VAL A 157 -12.80 -16.48 6.17
C VAL A 157 -12.76 -15.21 7.02
N ASP A 158 -12.71 -14.03 6.41
CA ASP A 158 -12.75 -12.74 7.12
C ASP A 158 -14.02 -12.57 7.95
N ALA A 159 -15.18 -12.91 7.38
CA ALA A 159 -16.48 -12.81 8.07
C ALA A 159 -16.58 -13.77 9.28
N MET A 160 -16.03 -14.98 9.16
CA MET A 160 -15.95 -15.94 10.28
C MET A 160 -15.07 -15.38 11.41
N GLU A 161 -13.86 -14.96 11.08
CA GLU A 161 -12.87 -14.49 12.04
C GLU A 161 -13.25 -13.17 12.72
N ARG A 162 -13.71 -12.19 11.96
CA ARG A 162 -14.01 -10.84 12.45
C ARG A 162 -15.37 -10.73 13.09
N ASN A 163 -16.39 -11.27 12.44
CA ASN A 163 -17.79 -11.08 12.84
C ASN A 163 -18.40 -12.29 13.56
N GLY A 164 -17.73 -13.45 13.53
CA GLY A 164 -18.32 -14.70 14.03
C GLY A 164 -19.51 -15.14 13.21
N THR A 165 -19.52 -14.82 11.90
CA THR A 165 -20.64 -15.15 11.02
C THR A 165 -20.90 -16.65 11.02
N ALA A 166 -22.13 -17.04 11.33
CA ALA A 166 -22.56 -18.43 11.39
C ALA A 166 -22.09 -19.23 10.18
N THR A 167 -21.57 -20.41 10.45
CA THR A 167 -20.90 -21.27 9.46
C THR A 167 -21.65 -22.57 9.33
N ALA A 168 -22.06 -22.94 8.11
CA ALA A 168 -22.66 -24.23 7.85
C ALA A 168 -21.67 -25.36 8.19
N VAL A 169 -22.18 -26.51 8.62
CA VAL A 169 -21.36 -27.67 9.00
C VAL A 169 -20.38 -28.03 7.89
N GLU A 170 -20.81 -28.05 6.62
CA GLU A 170 -19.94 -28.33 5.46
C GLU A 170 -18.77 -27.34 5.33
N GLN A 171 -19.01 -26.07 5.60
CA GLN A 171 -17.97 -25.03 5.58
C GLN A 171 -16.98 -25.18 6.74
N ALA A 172 -17.47 -25.54 7.92
CA ALA A 172 -16.63 -25.86 9.08
C ALA A 172 -15.80 -27.13 8.82
N THR A 173 -16.41 -28.14 8.19
CA THR A 173 -15.73 -29.40 7.85
C THR A 173 -14.60 -29.17 6.85
N VAL A 174 -14.80 -28.40 5.78
CA VAL A 174 -13.70 -28.12 4.84
C VAL A 174 -12.60 -27.30 5.48
N ALA A 175 -12.93 -26.38 6.41
CA ALA A 175 -11.94 -25.63 7.15
C ALA A 175 -11.14 -26.55 8.11
N ALA A 176 -11.81 -27.38 8.89
CA ALA A 176 -11.18 -28.33 9.80
C ALA A 176 -10.29 -29.34 9.06
N LYS A 177 -10.77 -29.90 7.95
CA LYS A 177 -9.99 -30.76 7.06
C LYS A 177 -8.74 -30.08 6.56
N THR A 178 -8.87 -28.81 6.14
CA THR A 178 -7.74 -28.02 5.67
C THR A 178 -6.69 -27.82 6.76
N LEU A 179 -7.11 -27.46 7.97
CA LEU A 179 -6.22 -27.31 9.13
C LEU A 179 -5.45 -28.62 9.44
N SER A 180 -6.16 -29.75 9.46
CA SER A 180 -5.55 -31.05 9.71
C SER A 180 -4.52 -31.44 8.65
N LEU A 181 -4.85 -31.27 7.37
CA LEU A 181 -3.94 -31.59 6.26
C LEU A 181 -2.72 -30.65 6.19
N ILE A 182 -2.84 -29.41 6.66
CA ILE A 182 -1.72 -28.45 6.70
C ILE A 182 -0.76 -28.85 7.82
N ILE A 183 -1.29 -29.06 9.04
CA ILE A 183 -0.44 -29.27 10.21
C ILE A 183 0.29 -30.63 10.19
N ASP A 184 -0.27 -31.64 9.52
CA ASP A 184 0.38 -32.91 9.29
C ASP A 184 1.29 -32.95 8.05
N GLY A 185 1.35 -31.81 7.30
CA GLY A 185 2.20 -31.65 6.13
C GLY A 185 1.70 -32.34 4.86
N SER A 186 0.49 -32.92 4.86
CA SER A 186 -0.02 -33.73 3.74
C SER A 186 -0.72 -32.91 2.63
N LEU A 187 -1.12 -31.65 2.90
CA LEU A 187 -1.91 -30.88 1.94
C LEU A 187 -1.17 -30.57 0.64
N PHE A 188 0.09 -30.17 0.73
CA PHE A 188 0.90 -29.73 -0.43
C PHE A 188 2.06 -30.69 -0.75
N GLY A 189 2.20 -31.77 0.02
CA GLY A 189 3.27 -32.74 -0.14
C GLY A 189 4.66 -32.23 0.27
N VAL A 190 5.70 -32.91 -0.20
CA VAL A 190 7.09 -32.56 0.12
C VAL A 190 7.50 -31.30 -0.62
N PRO A 191 8.07 -30.29 0.06
CA PRO A 191 8.57 -29.10 -0.61
C PRO A 191 9.65 -29.45 -1.64
N PRO A 192 9.71 -28.75 -2.80
CA PRO A 192 10.79 -28.93 -3.76
C PRO A 192 12.13 -28.49 -3.17
N GLY A 193 13.24 -28.96 -3.76
CA GLY A 193 14.60 -28.67 -3.29
C GLY A 193 14.85 -27.16 -3.11
N GLY A 194 15.46 -26.79 -1.98
CA GLY A 194 15.71 -25.40 -1.61
C GLY A 194 14.55 -24.66 -0.95
N PHE A 195 13.40 -25.33 -0.76
CA PHE A 195 12.24 -24.77 -0.05
C PHE A 195 11.95 -25.56 1.24
N VAL A 196 11.32 -24.90 2.19
CA VAL A 196 10.81 -25.51 3.44
C VAL A 196 9.33 -25.25 3.57
N SER A 197 8.59 -26.16 4.20
CA SER A 197 7.18 -25.95 4.51
C SER A 197 7.00 -24.79 5.50
N LYS A 198 5.89 -24.05 5.40
CA LYS A 198 5.50 -23.08 6.43
C LYS A 198 5.28 -23.71 7.81
N GLN A 199 5.06 -25.02 7.88
CA GLN A 199 4.93 -25.79 9.14
C GLN A 199 6.28 -26.23 9.72
N ALA A 200 7.39 -26.07 8.98
CA ALA A 200 8.75 -26.32 9.52
C ALA A 200 9.21 -25.17 10.42
N LYS A 201 8.34 -24.66 11.27
CA LYS A 201 8.61 -23.67 12.31
C LYS A 201 8.42 -24.29 13.69
N PRO A 202 9.13 -23.81 14.71
CA PRO A 202 9.19 -24.50 16.02
C PRO A 202 7.84 -24.82 16.66
N ASP A 203 6.84 -23.94 16.48
CA ASP A 203 5.50 -24.09 17.04
C ASP A 203 4.61 -25.10 16.29
N THR A 204 5.02 -25.57 15.11
CA THR A 204 4.29 -26.57 14.33
C THR A 204 5.15 -27.72 13.79
N GLU A 205 6.44 -27.77 14.13
CA GLU A 205 7.41 -28.77 13.65
C GLU A 205 6.96 -30.20 13.88
N ASN A 206 6.36 -30.48 15.06
CA ASN A 206 5.77 -31.77 15.42
C ASN A 206 4.22 -31.68 15.44
N GLY A 207 3.62 -30.92 14.56
CA GLY A 207 2.18 -30.75 14.48
C GLY A 207 1.58 -30.18 15.77
N TRP A 208 0.40 -30.66 16.13
CA TRP A 208 -0.31 -30.23 17.34
C TRP A 208 0.45 -30.47 18.65
N GLN A 209 1.42 -31.38 18.65
CA GLN A 209 2.25 -31.62 19.84
C GLN A 209 3.11 -30.41 20.18
N SER A 210 3.71 -29.76 19.15
CA SER A 210 4.48 -28.54 19.36
C SER A 210 3.57 -27.40 19.83
N VAL A 211 2.39 -27.22 19.21
CA VAL A 211 1.41 -26.21 19.63
C VAL A 211 1.06 -26.36 21.11
N ARG A 212 0.71 -27.57 21.57
CA ARG A 212 0.40 -27.84 22.98
C ARG A 212 1.55 -27.52 23.92
N SER A 213 2.77 -27.92 23.52
CA SER A 213 3.96 -27.65 24.32
C SER A 213 4.19 -26.15 24.55
N PHE A 214 4.00 -25.35 23.54
CA PHE A 214 4.14 -23.89 23.67
C PHE A 214 2.95 -23.24 24.37
N ALA A 215 1.75 -23.73 24.17
CA ALA A 215 0.55 -23.22 24.84
C ALA A 215 0.64 -23.46 26.37
N SER A 216 1.11 -24.63 26.81
CA SER A 216 1.21 -24.99 28.24
C SER A 216 2.48 -24.50 28.90
N GLY A 217 3.62 -24.53 28.22
CA GLY A 217 4.94 -24.23 28.77
C GLY A 217 5.44 -22.81 28.56
N GLY A 218 4.77 -22.02 27.72
CA GLY A 218 5.23 -20.72 27.30
C GLY A 218 6.32 -20.77 26.23
N VAL A 219 6.61 -19.64 25.64
CA VAL A 219 7.55 -19.49 24.51
C VAL A 219 8.82 -18.77 24.97
N PRO A 220 10.03 -19.35 24.83
CA PRO A 220 11.28 -18.63 25.07
C PRO A 220 11.38 -17.35 24.24
N PHE A 221 11.85 -16.25 24.82
CA PHE A 221 11.88 -14.95 24.15
C PHE A 221 12.68 -14.95 22.84
N SER A 222 13.80 -15.70 22.79
CA SER A 222 14.59 -15.87 21.55
C SER A 222 13.79 -16.53 20.43
N LEU A 223 12.98 -17.53 20.77
CA LEU A 223 12.12 -18.21 19.82
C LEU A 223 10.99 -17.31 19.33
N PHE A 224 10.37 -16.54 20.23
CA PHE A 224 9.39 -15.52 19.87
C PHE A 224 10.00 -14.49 18.89
N LEU A 225 11.24 -14.02 19.12
CA LEU A 225 11.93 -13.11 18.21
C LEU A 225 12.23 -13.76 16.86
N HIS A 226 12.63 -15.04 16.86
CA HIS A 226 12.84 -15.80 15.62
C HIS A 226 11.55 -15.92 14.80
N GLN A 227 10.44 -16.26 15.42
CA GLN A 227 9.12 -16.32 14.81
C GLN A 227 8.74 -14.95 14.21
N ARG A 228 8.97 -13.87 14.95
CA ARG A 228 8.72 -12.51 14.49
C ARG A 228 9.60 -12.14 13.29
N HIS A 229 10.88 -12.50 13.30
CA HIS A 229 11.82 -12.28 12.20
C HIS A 229 11.39 -13.08 10.95
N TYR A 230 11.04 -14.34 11.12
CA TYR A 230 10.63 -15.23 10.04
C TYR A 230 9.26 -14.88 9.44
N GLY A 231 8.28 -14.57 10.29
CA GLY A 231 6.87 -14.47 9.91
C GLY A 231 6.42 -13.10 9.39
N GLY A 232 7.17 -12.01 9.60
CA GLY A 232 6.83 -10.67 9.08
C GLY A 232 5.42 -10.18 9.41
N ALA A 233 4.89 -10.44 10.61
CA ALA A 233 3.49 -10.27 11.00
C ALA A 233 2.90 -8.88 10.65
N PHE A 234 3.67 -7.81 10.84
CA PHE A 234 3.21 -6.44 10.53
C PHE A 234 2.96 -6.21 9.04
N ARG A 235 3.64 -6.95 8.15
CA ARG A 235 3.41 -6.80 6.72
C ARG A 235 2.00 -7.22 6.33
N GLN A 236 1.45 -8.26 6.93
CA GLN A 236 0.07 -8.68 6.66
C GLN A 236 -0.94 -7.61 7.06
N VAL A 237 -0.72 -6.93 8.20
CA VAL A 237 -1.57 -5.81 8.64
C VAL A 237 -1.43 -4.62 7.71
N LEU A 238 -0.20 -4.29 7.29
CA LEU A 238 0.05 -3.21 6.33
C LEU A 238 -0.63 -3.47 4.99
N ASP A 239 -0.61 -4.69 4.49
CA ASP A 239 -1.25 -5.06 3.23
C ASP A 239 -2.79 -5.03 3.36
N ALA A 240 -3.34 -5.57 4.46
CA ALA A 240 -4.77 -5.58 4.73
C ALA A 240 -5.37 -4.17 4.93
N THR A 241 -4.56 -3.21 5.36
CA THR A 241 -4.98 -1.82 5.60
C THR A 241 -4.55 -0.85 4.48
N SER A 242 -4.07 -1.37 3.35
CA SER A 242 -3.54 -0.55 2.26
C SER A 242 -4.55 0.44 1.67
N THR A 243 -5.81 0.06 1.55
CA THR A 243 -6.90 0.94 1.08
C THR A 243 -7.09 2.12 2.02
N LYS A 244 -7.16 1.89 3.34
CA LYS A 244 -7.32 2.94 4.35
C LYS A 244 -6.18 3.97 4.34
N ARG A 245 -4.97 3.57 3.94
CA ARG A 245 -3.86 4.52 3.74
C ARG A 245 -4.01 5.36 2.48
N GLY A 246 -4.62 4.82 1.43
CA GLY A 246 -5.02 5.59 0.25
C GLY A 246 -6.05 6.65 0.61
N ASP A 247 -7.10 6.23 1.31
CA ASP A 247 -8.18 7.11 1.77
C ASP A 247 -7.63 8.27 2.62
N LEU A 248 -6.64 8.03 3.50
CA LEU A 248 -6.01 9.06 4.33
C LEU A 248 -5.44 10.23 3.50
N ILE A 249 -4.79 9.92 2.36
CA ILE A 249 -4.19 10.94 1.49
C ILE A 249 -5.30 11.72 0.78
N GLU A 250 -6.30 11.03 0.26
CA GLU A 250 -7.44 11.65 -0.40
C GLU A 250 -8.27 12.50 0.56
N ASP A 251 -8.51 12.02 1.78
CA ASP A 251 -9.22 12.77 2.83
C ASP A 251 -8.48 14.05 3.23
N ALA A 252 -7.15 14.00 3.29
CA ALA A 252 -6.33 15.18 3.57
C ALA A 252 -6.41 16.23 2.44
N VAL A 253 -6.40 15.79 1.20
CA VAL A 253 -6.59 16.68 0.02
C VAL A 253 -7.99 17.28 0.05
N GLU A 254 -9.01 16.46 0.27
CA GLU A 254 -10.40 16.92 0.35
C GLU A 254 -10.60 17.95 1.47
N ALA A 255 -10.05 17.69 2.65
CA ALA A 255 -10.12 18.63 3.77
C ALA A 255 -9.42 19.96 3.44
N LEU A 256 -8.27 19.93 2.75
CA LEU A 256 -7.58 21.13 2.31
C LEU A 256 -8.43 21.94 1.33
N PHE A 257 -9.04 21.29 0.34
CA PHE A 257 -9.88 21.95 -0.66
C PHE A 257 -11.13 22.57 -0.04
N ARG A 258 -11.85 21.84 0.82
CA ARG A 258 -13.01 22.36 1.55
C ARG A 258 -12.66 23.58 2.38
N LYS A 259 -11.57 23.51 3.15
CA LYS A 259 -11.14 24.61 4.02
C LYS A 259 -10.84 25.88 3.24
N ASN A 260 -10.38 25.78 2.01
CA ASN A 260 -9.93 26.92 1.19
C ASN A 260 -10.89 27.27 0.05
N GLY A 261 -12.08 26.67 0.00
CA GLY A 261 -13.10 26.98 -0.99
C GLY A 261 -12.68 26.65 -2.44
N VAL A 262 -11.86 25.62 -2.64
CA VAL A 262 -11.44 25.16 -3.96
C VAL A 262 -12.53 24.27 -4.55
N PRO A 263 -13.12 24.56 -5.73
CA PRO A 263 -14.10 23.70 -6.35
C PRO A 263 -13.46 22.41 -6.90
N TYR A 264 -14.01 21.27 -6.51
CA TYR A 264 -13.50 19.94 -6.92
C TYR A 264 -14.61 18.89 -6.99
N ILE A 265 -14.32 17.79 -7.67
CA ILE A 265 -15.04 16.51 -7.55
C ILE A 265 -14.01 15.45 -7.16
N ARG A 266 -14.25 14.75 -6.04
CA ARG A 266 -13.54 13.53 -5.68
C ARG A 266 -14.15 12.37 -6.46
N THR A 267 -13.32 11.61 -7.15
CA THR A 267 -13.74 10.49 -7.98
C THR A 267 -14.10 9.28 -7.11
N GLY A 268 -15.25 8.71 -7.39
CA GLY A 268 -15.71 7.44 -6.85
C GLY A 268 -16.20 6.53 -7.97
N SER A 269 -16.55 5.30 -7.64
CA SER A 269 -17.10 4.34 -8.63
C SER A 269 -18.38 4.84 -9.30
N GLN A 270 -19.17 5.66 -8.58
CA GLN A 270 -20.49 6.13 -9.00
C GLN A 270 -20.46 7.36 -9.92
N ASN A 271 -19.38 8.16 -9.94
CA ASN A 271 -19.35 9.45 -10.66
C ASN A 271 -18.34 9.52 -11.83
N GLN A 272 -17.67 8.42 -12.18
CA GLN A 272 -16.69 8.42 -13.28
C GLN A 272 -17.31 8.79 -14.63
N GLY A 273 -18.55 8.36 -14.87
CA GLY A 273 -19.29 8.73 -16.08
C GLY A 273 -19.63 10.22 -16.15
N GLU A 274 -19.99 10.84 -15.02
CA GLU A 274 -20.22 12.28 -14.92
C GLU A 274 -18.94 13.07 -15.21
N ILE A 275 -17.82 12.69 -14.60
CA ILE A 275 -16.52 13.31 -14.83
C ILE A 275 -16.11 13.23 -16.31
N ALA A 276 -16.30 12.06 -16.92
CA ALA A 276 -16.00 11.86 -18.34
C ALA A 276 -16.88 12.76 -19.24
N ALA A 277 -18.18 12.85 -18.96
CA ALA A 277 -19.11 13.65 -19.75
C ALA A 277 -18.89 15.16 -19.56
N ARG A 278 -18.70 15.60 -18.30
CA ARG A 278 -18.61 17.04 -17.97
C ARG A 278 -17.25 17.65 -18.35
N PHE A 279 -16.16 16.92 -18.17
CA PHE A 279 -14.80 17.45 -18.34
C PHE A 279 -14.04 16.79 -19.50
N GLU A 280 -14.69 15.95 -20.27
CA GLU A 280 -14.08 15.18 -21.37
C GLU A 280 -12.90 14.29 -20.96
N VAL A 281 -12.81 13.88 -19.68
CA VAL A 281 -11.77 13.00 -19.18
C VAL A 281 -11.98 11.59 -19.73
N ARG A 282 -11.02 11.06 -20.50
CA ARG A 282 -11.10 9.76 -21.19
C ARG A 282 -10.30 8.66 -20.52
N VAL A 283 -9.36 9.00 -19.64
CA VAL A 283 -8.56 8.01 -18.93
C VAL A 283 -9.42 7.25 -17.91
N ALA A 284 -9.36 5.92 -17.95
CA ALA A 284 -10.07 5.06 -17.02
C ALA A 284 -9.08 4.26 -16.12
N PRO A 285 -9.31 4.23 -14.81
CA PRO A 285 -10.27 5.04 -14.05
C PRO A 285 -9.95 6.54 -14.17
N ALA A 286 -10.91 7.42 -13.88
CA ALA A 286 -10.67 8.86 -13.82
C ALA A 286 -9.64 9.20 -12.73
N PRO A 287 -8.96 10.38 -12.77
CA PRO A 287 -8.06 10.82 -11.70
C PRO A 287 -8.80 10.98 -10.38
N ASP A 288 -8.11 10.81 -9.24
CA ASP A 288 -8.74 10.81 -7.91
C ASP A 288 -9.48 12.12 -7.60
N PHE A 289 -9.01 13.26 -8.16
CA PHE A 289 -9.73 14.54 -8.12
C PHE A 289 -9.69 15.26 -9.47
N VAL A 290 -10.80 15.93 -9.78
CA VAL A 290 -10.86 16.96 -10.82
C VAL A 290 -11.16 18.31 -10.17
N VAL A 291 -10.40 19.34 -10.54
CA VAL A 291 -10.51 20.71 -10.01
C VAL A 291 -10.99 21.63 -11.12
N PHE A 292 -11.97 22.46 -10.84
CA PHE A 292 -12.60 23.35 -11.83
C PHE A 292 -12.86 24.74 -11.24
N ASP A 293 -13.13 25.71 -12.08
CA ASP A 293 -13.50 27.05 -11.64
C ASP A 293 -15.01 27.24 -11.53
N THR A 294 -15.44 28.45 -11.14
CA THR A 294 -16.86 28.82 -11.01
C THR A 294 -17.64 28.75 -12.32
N SER A 295 -16.98 28.80 -13.48
CA SER A 295 -17.61 28.59 -14.79
C SER A 295 -17.79 27.11 -15.13
N GLY A 296 -17.28 26.20 -14.29
CA GLY A 296 -17.26 24.76 -14.52
C GLY A 296 -16.13 24.30 -15.45
N THR A 297 -15.18 25.17 -15.77
CA THR A 297 -14.04 24.82 -16.63
C THR A 297 -12.99 24.03 -15.85
N LEU A 298 -12.55 22.89 -16.38
CA LEU A 298 -11.50 22.06 -15.78
C LEU A 298 -10.18 22.83 -15.69
N ARG A 299 -9.59 22.86 -14.50
CA ARG A 299 -8.36 23.63 -14.21
C ARG A 299 -7.18 22.76 -13.81
N ALA A 300 -7.43 21.60 -13.20
CA ALA A 300 -6.38 20.62 -12.86
C ALA A 300 -6.97 19.22 -12.69
N ILE A 301 -6.11 18.22 -12.82
CA ILE A 301 -6.36 16.85 -12.39
C ILE A 301 -5.33 16.45 -11.34
N LEU A 302 -5.74 15.66 -10.35
CA LEU A 302 -4.90 15.26 -9.24
C LEU A 302 -5.03 13.76 -8.98
N GLU A 303 -3.90 13.13 -8.71
CA GLU A 303 -3.81 11.70 -8.38
C GLU A 303 -3.07 11.52 -7.05
N CYS A 304 -3.67 10.72 -6.15
CA CYS A 304 -3.15 10.36 -4.83
C CYS A 304 -2.62 8.94 -4.84
N LYS A 305 -1.38 8.72 -4.43
CA LYS A 305 -0.83 7.36 -4.36
C LYS A 305 0.06 7.15 -3.15
N GLY A 306 -0.37 6.23 -2.27
CA GLY A 306 0.41 5.78 -1.11
C GLY A 306 1.01 4.40 -1.33
N THR A 307 2.31 4.20 -0.98
CA THR A 307 2.94 2.88 -0.96
C THR A 307 4.26 2.88 -0.19
N ASN A 308 4.52 1.80 0.54
CA ASN A 308 5.79 1.56 1.23
C ASN A 308 6.72 0.61 0.46
N ASP A 309 6.23 0.02 -0.65
CA ASP A 309 6.99 -0.89 -1.49
C ASP A 309 7.43 -0.22 -2.79
N GLY A 310 8.75 -0.30 -3.10
CA GLY A 310 9.33 0.35 -4.27
C GLY A 310 8.93 -0.31 -5.61
N GLY A 311 8.62 -1.61 -5.62
CA GLY A 311 8.09 -2.29 -6.81
C GLY A 311 6.69 -1.80 -7.14
N THR A 312 5.82 -1.74 -6.13
CA THR A 312 4.48 -1.18 -6.23
C THR A 312 4.51 0.30 -6.62
N ALA A 313 5.47 1.09 -6.09
CA ALA A 313 5.64 2.49 -6.48
C ALA A 313 5.94 2.64 -7.98
N ARG A 314 6.77 1.76 -8.54
CA ARG A 314 7.08 1.75 -9.99
C ARG A 314 5.82 1.52 -10.83
N ASP A 315 5.01 0.54 -10.46
CA ASP A 315 3.77 0.26 -11.19
C ASP A 315 2.78 1.43 -11.08
N LYS A 316 2.69 2.06 -9.91
CA LYS A 316 1.89 3.27 -9.69
C LYS A 316 2.43 4.49 -10.46
N ALA A 317 3.74 4.60 -10.67
CA ALA A 317 4.34 5.68 -11.47
C ALA A 317 3.87 5.67 -12.93
N LEU A 318 3.60 4.49 -13.51
CA LEU A 318 3.05 4.38 -14.86
C LEU A 318 1.69 5.04 -15.02
N ARG A 319 0.93 5.16 -13.95
CA ARG A 319 -0.35 5.87 -13.94
C ARG A 319 -0.17 7.36 -14.24
N PHE A 320 0.88 8.00 -13.69
CA PHE A 320 1.16 9.41 -13.93
C PHE A 320 1.53 9.68 -15.40
N ALA A 321 2.24 8.77 -16.06
CA ALA A 321 2.52 8.89 -17.48
C ALA A 321 1.23 8.88 -18.33
N ARG A 322 0.27 8.02 -18.00
CA ARG A 322 -1.05 7.99 -18.66
C ARG A 322 -1.83 9.28 -18.42
N LEU A 323 -1.84 9.78 -17.19
CA LEU A 323 -2.49 11.03 -16.82
C LEU A 323 -1.81 12.24 -17.47
N ARG A 324 -0.49 12.21 -17.69
CA ARG A 324 0.23 13.23 -18.46
C ARG A 324 -0.25 13.29 -19.91
N GLY A 325 -0.45 12.12 -20.53
CA GLY A 325 -1.05 12.04 -21.87
C GLY A 325 -2.44 12.68 -21.91
N GLU A 326 -3.26 12.39 -20.91
CA GLU A 326 -4.60 12.98 -20.77
C GLU A 326 -4.55 14.48 -20.50
N SER A 327 -3.69 14.93 -19.59
CA SER A 327 -3.44 16.36 -19.33
C SER A 327 -3.10 17.12 -20.63
N ASN A 328 -2.20 16.57 -21.45
CA ASN A 328 -1.82 17.16 -22.72
C ASN A 328 -3.00 17.21 -23.70
N ARG A 329 -3.81 16.15 -23.79
CA ARG A 329 -5.01 16.09 -24.63
C ARG A 329 -6.05 17.15 -24.22
N LEU A 330 -6.16 17.41 -22.93
CA LEU A 330 -7.07 18.42 -22.34
C LEU A 330 -6.48 19.84 -22.39
N GLY A 331 -5.52 20.11 -23.26
CA GLY A 331 -4.93 21.45 -23.45
C GLY A 331 -3.76 21.77 -22.51
N GLY A 332 -3.13 20.74 -21.90
CA GLY A 332 -1.99 20.92 -21.02
C GLY A 332 -2.36 21.38 -19.60
N ILE A 333 -3.55 21.01 -19.12
CA ILE A 333 -3.98 21.33 -17.76
C ILE A 333 -2.98 20.74 -16.73
N PRO A 334 -2.76 21.41 -15.59
CA PRO A 334 -1.89 20.90 -14.54
C PRO A 334 -2.27 19.49 -14.08
N LEU A 335 -1.29 18.59 -14.08
CA LEU A 335 -1.35 17.30 -13.39
C LEU A 335 -0.60 17.44 -12.07
N ILE A 336 -1.25 17.01 -10.98
CA ILE A 336 -0.73 17.12 -9.62
C ILE A 336 -0.65 15.73 -9.02
N ALA A 337 0.46 15.44 -8.33
CA ALA A 337 0.64 14.21 -7.56
C ALA A 337 0.64 14.51 -6.06
N VAL A 338 -0.11 13.74 -5.30
CA VAL A 338 0.01 13.70 -3.82
C VAL A 338 0.44 12.30 -3.42
N LEU A 339 1.65 12.21 -2.87
CA LEU A 339 2.32 10.94 -2.64
C LEU A 339 2.56 10.68 -1.16
N GLY A 340 2.37 9.44 -0.73
CA GLY A 340 2.69 8.95 0.60
C GLY A 340 3.47 7.66 0.55
N GLY A 341 4.31 7.45 1.57
CA GLY A 341 5.04 6.21 1.76
C GLY A 341 6.46 6.18 1.19
N ILE A 342 7.31 5.42 1.90
CA ILE A 342 8.76 5.32 1.61
C ILE A 342 9.05 4.62 0.27
N GLY A 343 8.10 3.89 -0.31
CA GLY A 343 8.29 3.24 -1.62
C GLY A 343 8.69 4.21 -2.73
N TRP A 344 8.32 5.48 -2.61
CA TRP A 344 8.70 6.55 -3.54
C TRP A 344 10.16 7.02 -3.40
N ALA A 345 10.88 6.64 -2.33
CA ALA A 345 12.29 6.98 -2.15
C ALA A 345 13.21 6.32 -3.20
N ARG A 346 12.71 5.33 -3.93
CA ARG A 346 13.38 4.73 -5.09
C ARG A 346 13.20 5.64 -6.32
N VAL A 347 14.01 6.70 -6.40
CA VAL A 347 13.77 7.84 -7.30
C VAL A 347 13.92 7.56 -8.80
N ASN A 348 14.80 6.63 -9.21
CA ASN A 348 15.16 6.46 -10.63
C ASN A 348 13.99 5.99 -11.51
N ASP A 349 13.22 5.04 -11.02
CA ASP A 349 12.13 4.37 -11.74
C ASP A 349 10.75 4.58 -11.08
N THR A 350 10.67 5.44 -10.07
CA THR A 350 9.44 5.80 -9.38
C THR A 350 9.22 7.32 -9.36
N LEU A 351 9.79 8.03 -8.39
CA LEU A 351 9.51 9.44 -8.14
C LEU A 351 10.07 10.37 -9.24
N GLY A 352 11.25 10.10 -9.82
CA GLY A 352 11.80 10.87 -10.93
C GLY A 352 10.85 10.97 -12.13
N PRO A 353 10.32 9.85 -12.65
CA PRO A 353 9.28 9.86 -13.67
C PRO A 353 8.03 10.66 -13.27
N VAL A 354 7.57 10.57 -12.02
CA VAL A 354 6.41 11.36 -11.55
C VAL A 354 6.74 12.85 -11.54
N VAL A 355 7.93 13.26 -11.08
CA VAL A 355 8.38 14.67 -11.13
C VAL A 355 8.38 15.18 -12.57
N ARG A 356 8.84 14.38 -13.53
CA ARG A 356 8.77 14.72 -14.96
C ARG A 356 7.33 14.90 -15.43
N ASP A 357 6.48 13.93 -15.17
CA ASP A 357 5.12 13.86 -15.72
C ASP A 357 4.18 14.91 -15.11
N THR A 358 4.49 15.40 -13.91
CA THR A 358 3.75 16.47 -13.23
C THR A 358 4.41 17.86 -13.34
N ASP A 359 5.51 17.98 -14.08
CA ASP A 359 6.35 19.18 -14.10
C ASP A 359 6.81 19.60 -12.67
N GLY A 360 7.01 18.65 -11.78
CA GLY A 360 7.38 18.90 -10.39
C GLY A 360 6.24 19.24 -9.44
N ARG A 361 4.97 19.16 -9.87
CA ARG A 361 3.81 19.37 -8.98
C ARG A 361 3.57 18.13 -8.14
N VAL A 362 4.50 17.84 -7.25
CA VAL A 362 4.49 16.69 -6.35
C VAL A 362 4.42 17.18 -4.91
N PHE A 363 3.44 16.71 -4.18
CA PHE A 363 3.22 17.05 -2.78
C PHE A 363 3.14 15.79 -1.92
N THR A 364 3.37 15.94 -0.63
CA THR A 364 3.21 14.91 0.38
C THR A 364 2.29 15.46 1.48
N LEU A 365 1.89 14.65 2.44
CA LEU A 365 1.07 15.14 3.56
C LEU A 365 1.75 16.31 4.30
N SER A 366 3.08 16.31 4.42
CA SER A 366 3.83 17.39 5.09
C SER A 366 3.97 18.67 4.27
N THR A 367 3.81 18.59 2.95
CA THR A 367 3.92 19.73 2.04
C THR A 367 2.59 20.09 1.36
N LEU A 368 1.49 19.45 1.79
CA LEU A 368 0.19 19.54 1.12
C LEU A 368 -0.33 20.97 1.03
N ALA A 369 -0.14 21.78 2.07
CA ALA A 369 -0.57 23.17 2.08
C ALA A 369 0.09 24.02 0.99
N ALA A 370 1.36 23.73 0.65
CA ALA A 370 2.08 24.44 -0.41
C ALA A 370 1.50 24.16 -1.82
N MET A 371 0.65 23.15 -1.97
CA MET A 371 -0.08 22.94 -3.22
C MET A 371 -0.95 24.13 -3.61
N LEU A 372 -1.50 24.85 -2.64
CA LEU A 372 -2.34 26.02 -2.89
C LEU A 372 -1.57 27.24 -3.42
N GLU A 373 -0.24 27.23 -3.31
CA GLU A 373 0.64 28.28 -3.86
C GLU A 373 0.92 28.08 -5.36
N VAL A 374 0.54 26.94 -5.91
CA VAL A 374 0.85 26.55 -7.29
C VAL A 374 -0.35 26.77 -8.21
N ALA A 375 -0.11 27.31 -9.40
CA ALA A 375 -1.18 27.42 -10.42
C ALA A 375 -1.82 26.05 -10.71
N PRO A 376 -3.18 25.95 -10.74
CA PRO A 376 -4.15 27.05 -10.79
C PRO A 376 -4.73 27.49 -9.42
N PHE A 377 -4.34 26.91 -8.31
CA PHE A 377 -5.00 27.08 -7.00
C PHE A 377 -5.10 28.53 -6.50
N PRO A 378 -4.07 29.41 -6.64
CA PRO A 378 -4.19 30.78 -6.16
C PRO A 378 -5.40 31.55 -6.73
N SER A 379 -5.85 31.18 -7.94
CA SER A 379 -7.04 31.78 -8.56
C SER A 379 -8.35 31.08 -8.19
N LEU A 380 -8.29 29.96 -7.47
CA LEU A 380 -9.45 29.13 -7.12
C LEU A 380 -9.77 29.16 -5.62
N THR A 381 -8.84 29.65 -4.78
CA THR A 381 -9.04 29.76 -3.34
C THR A 381 -10.02 30.87 -2.99
N GLY A 382 -10.87 30.63 -1.97
CA GLY A 382 -11.87 31.62 -1.52
C GLY A 382 -13.13 31.69 -2.38
N LEU A 383 -13.32 30.78 -3.33
CA LEU A 383 -14.56 30.64 -4.07
C LEU A 383 -15.58 29.86 -3.24
N GLU A 384 -16.83 30.33 -3.20
CA GLU A 384 -17.89 29.55 -2.57
C GLU A 384 -18.15 28.27 -3.40
N PRO A 385 -18.29 27.09 -2.76
CA PRO A 385 -18.62 25.87 -3.50
C PRO A 385 -19.99 26.04 -4.16
N THR A 386 -20.02 25.95 -5.48
CA THR A 386 -21.28 25.87 -6.22
C THR A 386 -21.99 24.57 -5.85
N SER A 387 -23.18 24.71 -5.25
CA SER A 387 -24.11 23.66 -4.82
C SER A 387 -24.53 22.72 -5.97
#